data_d40171a93ee2d3f2e99a6cdea80a70ac
#
_entry.id   d40171a93ee2d3f2e99a6cdea80a70ac
#
_cell.length_a   1.000
_cell.length_b   1.000
_cell.length_c   1.000
_cell.angle_alpha   90.00
_cell.angle_beta   90.00
_cell.angle_gamma   90.00
#
_symmetry.space_group_name_H-M   'P 1'
#
loop_
_entity.id
_entity.type
_entity.pdbx_description
1 polymer ?
#
loop_
_entity_poly.entity_id
_entity_poly.type
_entity_poly.pdbx_seq_one_letter_code
_entity_poly.pdbx_strand_id
1 'polypeptide(L)'
;MNSSKQLICSERMRQVPAQFSWVDQRLVRDRHLDHLDVYAAALYLFLVTVADAQGLSWYGDASTARRLSIDELRLRRARDDLIRAGLLVYARGLYQLLALGAPLPPTPALIPAPRQEAADRCASSVQGVPVAARAAVNEHLAALHAALGGQT
;
A
#
# COMPACT_ATOMS: atom_id res chain seq x y z
N MET A 1 8.80 3.44 -47.00
CA MET A 1 8.78 4.90 -46.70
C MET A 1 9.44 5.12 -45.35
N ASN A 2 10.69 5.60 -45.37
CA ASN A 2 11.41 6.00 -44.14
C ASN A 2 10.90 7.39 -43.72
N SER A 3 9.91 7.41 -42.83
CA SER A 3 9.48 8.66 -42.22
C SER A 3 10.54 9.05 -41.17
N SER A 4 11.44 9.99 -41.50
CA SER A 4 12.37 10.54 -40.54
C SER A 4 11.60 11.36 -39.50
N LYS A 5 11.68 10.97 -38.24
CA LYS A 5 11.06 11.70 -37.14
C LYS A 5 11.83 13.01 -36.94
N GLN A 6 11.13 14.16 -37.08
CA GLN A 6 11.68 15.48 -36.80
C GLN A 6 11.12 16.00 -35.45
N LEU A 7 11.98 16.74 -34.72
CA LEU A 7 11.56 17.44 -33.51
C LEU A 7 10.57 18.56 -33.86
N ILE A 8 9.40 18.56 -33.23
CA ILE A 8 8.39 19.60 -33.40
C ILE A 8 8.75 20.83 -32.54
N CYS A 9 9.31 20.62 -31.36
CA CYS A 9 9.73 21.67 -30.45
C CYS A 9 11.15 21.37 -29.95
N SER A 10 12.15 22.00 -30.48
CA SER A 10 13.55 21.82 -30.10
C SER A 10 13.90 22.44 -28.75
N GLU A 11 13.17 23.51 -28.35
CA GLU A 11 13.43 24.26 -27.11
C GLU A 11 13.02 23.48 -25.85
N ARG A 12 12.08 22.54 -25.98
CA ARG A 12 11.53 21.73 -24.87
C ARG A 12 11.79 20.24 -25.06
N MET A 13 12.96 19.90 -25.51
CA MET A 13 13.34 18.49 -25.64
C MET A 13 13.40 17.82 -24.26
N ARG A 14 12.80 16.62 -24.17
CA ARG A 14 12.79 15.82 -22.94
C ARG A 14 14.21 15.34 -22.62
N GLN A 15 14.66 15.63 -21.40
CA GLN A 15 15.92 15.13 -20.85
C GLN A 15 15.62 14.21 -19.66
N VAL A 16 16.50 13.22 -19.44
CA VAL A 16 16.40 12.33 -18.27
C VAL A 16 16.86 13.10 -17.04
N PRO A 17 16.01 13.32 -16.03
CA PRO A 17 16.40 14.00 -14.80
C PRO A 17 17.29 13.10 -13.93
N ALA A 18 17.91 13.67 -12.88
CA ALA A 18 18.74 12.93 -11.93
C ALA A 18 17.93 11.86 -11.18
N GLN A 19 16.64 12.14 -10.90
CA GLN A 19 15.70 11.16 -10.34
C GLN A 19 14.62 10.89 -11.38
N PHE A 20 14.44 9.63 -11.74
CA PHE A 20 13.41 9.20 -12.67
C PHE A 20 12.91 7.79 -12.32
N SER A 21 11.69 7.52 -12.69
CA SER A 21 11.12 6.16 -12.68
C SER A 21 11.07 5.65 -14.12
N TRP A 22 11.30 4.36 -14.29
CA TRP A 22 11.25 3.74 -15.61
C TRP A 22 9.94 2.97 -15.80
N VAL A 23 9.49 2.89 -17.04
CA VAL A 23 8.33 2.11 -17.45
C VAL A 23 8.77 1.11 -18.51
N ASP A 24 8.46 -0.17 -18.31
CA ASP A 24 8.83 -1.22 -19.25
C ASP A 24 8.01 -1.09 -20.55
N GLN A 25 8.70 -1.01 -21.68
CA GLN A 25 8.08 -0.90 -23.00
C GLN A 25 7.23 -2.13 -23.36
N ARG A 26 7.45 -3.27 -22.69
CA ARG A 26 6.64 -4.49 -22.88
C ARG A 26 5.18 -4.28 -22.49
N LEU A 27 4.85 -3.33 -21.63
CA LEU A 27 3.48 -2.94 -21.30
C LEU A 27 2.66 -2.65 -22.57
N VAL A 28 3.24 -1.97 -23.54
CA VAL A 28 2.61 -1.65 -24.82
C VAL A 28 2.87 -2.75 -25.85
N ARG A 29 4.14 -3.16 -25.99
CA ARG A 29 4.55 -4.13 -27.01
C ARG A 29 3.83 -5.48 -26.86
N ASP A 30 3.69 -5.97 -25.63
CA ASP A 30 3.09 -7.26 -25.30
C ASP A 30 1.61 -7.10 -24.88
N ARG A 31 1.03 -5.92 -25.16
CA ARG A 31 -0.41 -5.60 -25.05
C ARG A 31 -0.99 -5.71 -23.63
N HIS A 32 -0.17 -5.55 -22.60
CA HIS A 32 -0.65 -5.61 -21.22
C HIS A 32 -1.65 -4.49 -20.87
N LEU A 33 -1.57 -3.33 -21.58
CA LEU A 33 -2.47 -2.20 -21.37
C LEU A 33 -3.82 -2.36 -22.07
N ASP A 34 -3.93 -3.23 -23.09
CA ASP A 34 -5.13 -3.35 -23.94
C ASP A 34 -6.38 -3.78 -23.15
N HIS A 35 -6.18 -4.45 -22.02
CA HIS A 35 -7.25 -4.98 -21.18
C HIS A 35 -7.48 -4.17 -19.90
N LEU A 36 -6.76 -3.06 -19.74
CA LEU A 36 -6.88 -2.19 -18.57
C LEU A 36 -7.83 -1.02 -18.86
N ASP A 37 -8.64 -0.69 -17.86
CA ASP A 37 -9.35 0.56 -17.81
C ASP A 37 -8.35 1.74 -17.68
N VAL A 38 -8.71 2.91 -18.18
CA VAL A 38 -7.91 4.14 -18.10
C VAL A 38 -7.54 4.49 -16.66
N TYR A 39 -8.40 4.21 -15.70
CA TYR A 39 -8.12 4.44 -14.26
C TYR A 39 -7.07 3.47 -13.71
N ALA A 40 -7.09 2.22 -14.16
CA ALA A 40 -6.07 1.23 -13.82
C ALA A 40 -4.71 1.62 -14.42
N ALA A 41 -4.69 2.05 -15.68
CA ALA A 41 -3.46 2.55 -16.32
C ALA A 41 -2.91 3.80 -15.61
N ALA A 42 -3.78 4.73 -15.19
CA ALA A 42 -3.40 5.92 -14.43
C ALA A 42 -2.85 5.56 -13.04
N LEU A 43 -3.48 4.60 -12.34
CA LEU A 43 -3.00 4.10 -11.06
C LEU A 43 -1.63 3.42 -11.21
N TYR A 44 -1.44 2.59 -12.25
CA TYR A 44 -0.16 1.96 -12.53
C TYR A 44 0.94 3.00 -12.75
N LEU A 45 0.71 4.01 -13.58
CA LEU A 45 1.66 5.09 -13.82
C LEU A 45 2.00 5.84 -12.53
N PHE A 46 1.00 6.17 -11.72
CA PHE A 46 1.21 6.80 -10.42
C PHE A 46 2.10 5.95 -9.52
N LEU A 47 1.79 4.66 -9.38
CA LEU A 47 2.58 3.74 -8.54
C LEU A 47 4.01 3.59 -9.03
N VAL A 48 4.26 3.52 -10.34
CA VAL A 48 5.61 3.50 -10.91
C VAL A 48 6.42 4.74 -10.52
N THR A 49 5.76 5.91 -10.42
CA THR A 49 6.45 7.17 -10.08
C THR A 49 6.78 7.32 -8.60
N VAL A 50 6.05 6.63 -7.72
CA VAL A 50 6.20 6.77 -6.25
C VAL A 50 6.81 5.54 -5.58
N ALA A 51 6.96 4.44 -6.32
CA ALA A 51 7.56 3.21 -5.79
C ALA A 51 9.08 3.34 -5.61
N ASP A 52 9.60 2.58 -4.67
CA ASP A 52 11.03 2.41 -4.47
C ASP A 52 11.66 1.46 -5.51
N ALA A 53 12.96 1.16 -5.34
CA ALA A 53 13.70 0.28 -6.25
C ALA A 53 13.17 -1.17 -6.30
N GLN A 54 12.43 -1.62 -5.31
CA GLN A 54 11.79 -2.93 -5.23
C GLN A 54 10.35 -2.91 -5.78
N GLY A 55 9.86 -1.74 -6.21
CA GLY A 55 8.49 -1.56 -6.67
C GLY A 55 7.48 -1.41 -5.52
N LEU A 56 7.93 -1.13 -4.31
CA LEU A 56 7.08 -0.99 -3.13
C LEU A 56 6.64 0.46 -2.91
N SER A 57 5.40 0.64 -2.49
CA SER A 57 4.85 1.96 -2.17
C SER A 57 3.80 1.89 -1.07
N TRP A 58 3.92 2.77 -0.08
CA TRP A 58 2.94 3.01 0.98
C TRP A 58 2.13 4.25 0.65
N TYR A 59 0.97 4.07 0.04
CA TYR A 59 0.05 5.17 -0.26
C TYR A 59 -1.36 4.82 0.20
N GLY A 60 -1.93 5.65 1.07
CA GLY A 60 -3.32 5.47 1.52
C GLY A 60 -4.33 5.74 0.40
N ASP A 61 -5.45 5.01 0.42
CA ASP A 61 -6.49 5.09 -0.62
C ASP A 61 -7.01 6.53 -0.82
N ALA A 62 -7.29 7.27 0.25
CA ALA A 62 -7.75 8.66 0.15
C ALA A 62 -6.72 9.59 -0.50
N SER A 63 -5.43 9.40 -0.23
CA SER A 63 -4.36 10.21 -0.84
C SER A 63 -4.19 9.89 -2.31
N THR A 64 -4.25 8.61 -2.68
CA THR A 64 -4.14 8.14 -4.06
C THR A 64 -5.35 8.60 -4.89
N ALA A 65 -6.57 8.43 -4.36
CA ALA A 65 -7.81 8.88 -5.02
C ALA A 65 -7.77 10.39 -5.32
N ARG A 66 -7.32 11.19 -4.35
CA ARG A 66 -7.16 12.65 -4.52
C ARG A 66 -6.13 12.99 -5.59
N ARG A 67 -4.98 12.30 -5.62
CA ARG A 67 -3.92 12.54 -6.61
C ARG A 67 -4.37 12.20 -8.03
N LEU A 68 -5.20 11.17 -8.17
CA LEU A 68 -5.73 10.74 -9.46
C LEU A 68 -7.06 11.42 -9.82
N SER A 69 -7.62 12.26 -8.92
CA SER A 69 -8.92 12.93 -9.10
C SER A 69 -10.07 11.94 -9.38
N ILE A 70 -10.08 10.82 -8.65
CA ILE A 70 -11.10 9.77 -8.71
C ILE A 70 -11.69 9.49 -7.34
N ASP A 71 -12.85 8.85 -7.29
CA ASP A 71 -13.43 8.35 -6.05
C ASP A 71 -12.77 7.04 -5.59
N GLU A 72 -12.94 6.69 -4.32
CA GLU A 72 -12.34 5.48 -3.74
C GLU A 72 -12.89 4.19 -4.35
N LEU A 73 -14.13 4.18 -4.83
CA LEU A 73 -14.71 3.01 -5.46
C LEU A 73 -14.02 2.71 -6.80
N ARG A 74 -13.77 3.76 -7.60
CA ARG A 74 -12.98 3.65 -8.84
C ARG A 74 -11.55 3.24 -8.56
N LEU A 75 -10.93 3.79 -7.50
CA LEU A 75 -9.59 3.37 -7.10
C LEU A 75 -9.52 1.88 -6.78
N ARG A 76 -10.49 1.36 -6.02
CA ARG A 76 -10.55 -0.08 -5.69
C ARG A 76 -10.70 -0.93 -6.94
N ARG A 77 -11.61 -0.55 -7.87
CA ARG A 77 -11.78 -1.25 -9.15
C ARG A 77 -10.50 -1.24 -9.98
N ALA A 78 -9.88 -0.07 -10.13
CA ALA A 78 -8.60 0.07 -10.84
C ALA A 78 -7.50 -0.81 -10.24
N ARG A 79 -7.43 -0.90 -8.91
CA ARG A 79 -6.52 -1.80 -8.20
C ARG A 79 -6.81 -3.27 -8.49
N ASP A 80 -8.08 -3.67 -8.44
CA ASP A 80 -8.50 -5.05 -8.73
C ASP A 80 -8.20 -5.43 -10.18
N ASP A 81 -8.33 -4.50 -11.12
CA ASP A 81 -7.98 -4.70 -12.52
C ASP A 81 -6.47 -4.95 -12.68
N LEU A 82 -5.63 -4.16 -12.02
CA LEU A 82 -4.17 -4.36 -12.04
C LEU A 82 -3.75 -5.68 -11.39
N ILE A 83 -4.42 -6.09 -10.31
CA ILE A 83 -4.16 -7.38 -9.66
C ILE A 83 -4.54 -8.52 -10.60
N ARG A 84 -5.70 -8.46 -11.25
CA ARG A 84 -6.14 -9.46 -12.24
C ARG A 84 -5.20 -9.53 -13.45
N ALA A 85 -4.67 -8.39 -13.87
CA ALA A 85 -3.69 -8.32 -14.96
C ALA A 85 -2.30 -8.82 -14.56
N GLY A 86 -2.06 -9.14 -13.29
CA GLY A 86 -0.75 -9.59 -12.82
C GLY A 86 0.33 -8.52 -12.76
N LEU A 87 -0.07 -7.25 -12.66
CA LEU A 87 0.84 -6.10 -12.63
C LEU A 87 1.07 -5.58 -11.22
N LEU A 88 0.23 -5.97 -10.26
CA LEU A 88 0.19 -5.43 -8.91
C LEU A 88 -0.17 -6.49 -7.89
N VAL A 89 0.44 -6.39 -6.71
CA VAL A 89 -0.05 -7.02 -5.46
C VAL A 89 -0.32 -5.92 -4.46
N TYR A 90 -1.38 -6.10 -3.66
CA TYR A 90 -1.76 -5.16 -2.61
C TYR A 90 -2.08 -5.92 -1.33
N ALA A 91 -1.47 -5.51 -0.23
CA ALA A 91 -1.74 -6.08 1.08
C ALA A 91 -1.56 -5.02 2.17
N ARG A 92 -2.56 -4.84 3.03
CA ARG A 92 -2.49 -4.00 4.24
C ARG A 92 -1.99 -2.56 3.99
N GLY A 93 -2.37 -1.94 2.87
CA GLY A 93 -1.94 -0.59 2.50
C GLY A 93 -0.61 -0.53 1.75
N LEU A 94 0.07 -1.64 1.55
CA LEU A 94 1.29 -1.74 0.77
C LEU A 94 0.96 -2.16 -0.67
N TYR A 95 1.41 -1.40 -1.63
CA TYR A 95 1.41 -1.73 -3.06
C TYR A 95 2.77 -2.31 -3.44
N GLN A 96 2.77 -3.33 -4.29
CA GLN A 96 3.96 -3.86 -4.92
C GLN A 96 3.72 -4.03 -6.42
N LEU A 97 4.50 -3.33 -7.23
CA LEU A 97 4.54 -3.53 -8.67
C LEU A 97 5.28 -4.82 -9.00
N LEU A 98 4.74 -5.60 -9.92
CA LEU A 98 5.31 -6.88 -10.34
C LEU A 98 6.09 -6.75 -11.64
N ALA A 99 7.09 -7.61 -11.81
CA ALA A 99 7.79 -7.75 -13.09
C ALA A 99 6.87 -8.34 -14.15
N LEU A 100 6.94 -7.81 -15.37
CA LEU A 100 6.16 -8.31 -16.51
C LEU A 100 6.63 -9.72 -16.91
N GLY A 101 5.67 -10.62 -17.15
CA GLY A 101 5.94 -11.96 -17.64
C GLY A 101 6.36 -12.97 -16.58
N ALA A 102 6.38 -12.63 -15.29
CA ALA A 102 6.47 -13.61 -14.21
C ALA A 102 5.08 -14.20 -13.94
N PRO A 103 4.93 -15.53 -13.78
CA PRO A 103 3.69 -16.10 -13.28
C PRO A 103 3.38 -15.48 -11.92
N LEU A 104 2.11 -15.07 -11.71
CA LEU A 104 1.66 -14.59 -10.41
C LEU A 104 2.03 -15.61 -9.35
N PRO A 105 2.74 -15.21 -8.28
CA PRO A 105 2.81 -16.06 -7.10
C PRO A 105 1.37 -16.36 -6.67
N PRO A 106 1.06 -17.56 -6.20
CA PRO A 106 -0.26 -17.84 -5.65
C PRO A 106 -0.54 -16.74 -4.62
N THR A 107 -1.66 -16.04 -4.81
CA THR A 107 -2.12 -14.99 -3.87
C THR A 107 -1.87 -15.52 -2.48
N PRO A 108 -1.07 -14.86 -1.62
CA PRO A 108 -0.91 -15.33 -0.27
C PRO A 108 -2.33 -15.42 0.26
N ALA A 109 -2.79 -16.66 0.47
CA ALA A 109 -4.08 -16.91 1.09
C ALA A 109 -4.09 -15.99 2.28
N LEU A 110 -5.08 -15.08 2.34
CA LEU A 110 -5.30 -14.19 3.47
C LEU A 110 -4.92 -14.99 4.70
N ILE A 111 -3.77 -14.65 5.31
CA ILE A 111 -3.41 -15.26 6.58
C ILE A 111 -4.63 -14.93 7.44
N PRO A 112 -5.45 -15.91 7.81
CA PRO A 112 -6.63 -15.63 8.62
C PRO A 112 -6.09 -14.84 9.81
N ALA A 113 -6.73 -13.70 10.09
CA ALA A 113 -6.37 -12.89 11.24
C ALA A 113 -6.15 -13.85 12.41
N PRO A 114 -5.05 -13.72 13.17
CA PRO A 114 -4.77 -14.65 14.26
C PRO A 114 -6.06 -14.73 15.08
N ARG A 115 -6.68 -15.92 15.07
CA ARG A 115 -7.86 -16.17 15.85
C ARG A 115 -7.54 -15.76 17.28
N GLN A 116 -8.49 -15.12 17.92
CA GLN A 116 -8.45 -14.63 19.30
C GLN A 116 -8.05 -15.69 20.38
N GLU A 117 -7.59 -16.85 19.99
CA GLU A 117 -7.07 -17.90 20.89
C GLU A 117 -5.85 -17.45 21.71
N ALA A 118 -5.16 -16.35 21.31
CA ALA A 118 -4.10 -15.77 22.12
C ALA A 118 -4.62 -14.89 23.26
N ALA A 119 -5.85 -14.36 23.15
CA ALA A 119 -6.44 -13.56 24.21
C ALA A 119 -6.89 -14.43 25.39
N ASP A 120 -7.39 -15.64 25.13
CA ASP A 120 -7.84 -16.56 26.18
C ASP A 120 -6.69 -17.20 26.96
N ARG A 121 -5.50 -17.37 26.34
CA ARG A 121 -4.31 -17.84 27.07
C ARG A 121 -3.71 -16.78 27.99
N CYS A 122 -3.89 -15.50 27.67
CA CYS A 122 -3.46 -14.42 28.56
C CYS A 122 -4.41 -14.22 29.73
N ALA A 123 -5.70 -14.50 29.56
CA ALA A 123 -6.70 -14.41 30.62
C ALA A 123 -6.55 -15.50 31.67
N SER A 124 -6.13 -16.71 31.26
CA SER A 124 -5.93 -17.83 32.21
C SER A 124 -4.63 -17.77 33.00
N SER A 125 -3.62 -16.99 32.56
CA SER A 125 -2.37 -16.82 33.31
C SER A 125 -2.45 -15.74 34.40
N VAL A 126 -3.53 -14.94 34.44
CA VAL A 126 -3.71 -13.89 35.47
C VAL A 126 -4.40 -14.43 36.75
N GLN A 127 -4.88 -15.66 36.76
CA GLN A 127 -5.52 -16.26 37.94
C GLN A 127 -4.56 -16.67 39.08
N GLY A 128 -3.24 -16.51 38.87
CA GLY A 128 -2.23 -16.86 39.87
C GLY A 128 -1.62 -15.67 40.65
N VAL A 129 -2.09 -14.44 40.44
CA VAL A 129 -1.56 -13.29 41.20
C VAL A 129 -2.27 -13.17 42.55
N PRO A 130 -1.54 -13.27 43.68
CA PRO A 130 -2.14 -13.17 45.00
C PRO A 130 -2.86 -11.84 45.20
N VAL A 131 -4.00 -11.88 45.89
CA VAL A 131 -4.91 -10.74 46.12
C VAL A 131 -4.18 -9.52 46.68
N ALA A 132 -3.11 -9.72 47.48
CA ALA A 132 -2.25 -8.67 48.01
C ALA A 132 -1.54 -7.81 46.95
N ALA A 133 -1.14 -8.39 45.81
CA ALA A 133 -0.48 -7.65 44.72
C ALA A 133 -1.47 -6.79 43.91
N ARG A 134 -2.74 -7.16 43.85
CA ARG A 134 -3.81 -6.37 43.21
C ARG A 134 -4.14 -5.09 44.02
N ALA A 135 -4.12 -5.19 45.34
CA ALA A 135 -4.38 -4.04 46.21
C ALA A 135 -3.28 -2.95 46.05
N ALA A 136 -2.02 -3.36 46.00
CA ALA A 136 -0.89 -2.44 45.83
C ALA A 136 -0.89 -1.67 44.51
N VAL A 137 -1.30 -2.33 43.41
CA VAL A 137 -1.39 -1.68 42.09
C VAL A 137 -2.53 -0.68 42.04
N ASN A 138 -3.68 -1.00 42.63
CA ASN A 138 -4.82 -0.08 42.67
C ASN A 138 -4.54 1.14 43.55
N GLU A 139 -3.83 0.97 44.68
CA GLU A 139 -3.44 2.06 45.56
C GLU A 139 -2.45 3.03 44.87
N HIS A 140 -1.52 2.49 44.11
CA HIS A 140 -0.57 3.28 43.32
C HIS A 140 -1.22 4.06 42.16
N LEU A 141 -2.19 3.48 41.49
CA LEU A 141 -2.99 4.15 40.46
C LEU A 141 -3.88 5.25 41.03
N ALA A 142 -4.46 5.04 42.23
CA ALA A 142 -5.25 6.06 42.91
C ALA A 142 -4.41 7.25 43.34
N ALA A 143 -3.20 6.99 43.83
CA ALA A 143 -2.23 8.05 44.21
C ALA A 143 -1.76 8.87 42.99
N LEU A 144 -1.56 8.24 41.83
CA LEU A 144 -1.21 8.92 40.58
C LEU A 144 -2.37 9.81 40.07
N HIS A 145 -3.61 9.33 40.14
CA HIS A 145 -4.77 10.14 39.77
C HIS A 145 -4.99 11.35 40.69
N ALA A 146 -4.73 11.20 41.99
CA ALA A 146 -4.82 12.30 42.93
C ALA A 146 -3.73 13.37 42.71
N ALA A 147 -2.53 12.95 42.28
CA ALA A 147 -1.42 13.86 42.02
C ALA A 147 -1.60 14.64 40.67
N LEU A 148 -2.33 14.11 39.71
CA LEU A 148 -2.57 14.75 38.42
C LEU A 148 -3.86 15.59 38.37
N GLY A 149 -4.75 15.46 39.35
CA GLY A 149 -6.04 16.16 39.41
C GLY A 149 -6.01 17.53 40.12
N GLY A 150 -4.88 18.04 40.56
CA GLY A 150 -4.75 19.22 41.37
C GLY A 150 -4.11 20.43 40.70
N GLN A 151 -4.53 20.77 39.45
CA GLN A 151 -4.26 22.10 38.87
C GLN A 151 -5.46 22.54 38.05
N THR A 152 -6.34 23.31 38.67
CA THR A 152 -7.23 24.27 38.02
C THR A 152 -6.66 25.66 38.21
#